data_c1181fa8d4d5a0dbfb74053f1c398533
#
_entry.id   c1181fa8d4d5a0dbfb74053f1c398533
#
_cell.length_a   1.000
_cell.length_b   1.000
_cell.length_c   1.000
_cell.angle_alpha   90.00
_cell.angle_beta   90.00
_cell.angle_gamma   90.00
#
_symmetry.space_group_name_H-M   'P 1'
#
loop_
_entity.id
_entity.type
_entity.pdbx_description
1 polymer ?
#
loop_
_entity_poly.entity_id
_entity_poly.type
_entity_poly.pdbx_seq_one_letter_code
_entity_poly.pdbx_strand_id
1 'polypeptide(L)'
;PGIRALVNRLKKEHEIYVCAPSSQRSGYSHGVTYFHDKTHVEERNIPGAVKAWAVDGTPADCAYLGIYALMDRKPDLLVSGINQGQNMSADIVYSGTIGAACEGLIAHVPSIAISWCSYTNTDFTTAAKVAEDAVKYYMSLDRHDYVLSVNVPPLPYEQIKGVKWAWPQACRDFERPLGKQMRKDGSFDLFVTEPLSPDNIEEIEGTD
;
A
#
# COMPACT_ATOMS: atom_id res chain seq x y z
N PRO A 1 -10.59 1.46 -6.40
CA PRO A 1 -10.59 2.89 -6.76
C PRO A 1 -9.17 3.45 -6.85
N GLY A 2 -8.30 3.28 -5.84
CA GLY A 2 -6.95 3.84 -5.78
C GLY A 2 -6.06 3.46 -6.95
N ILE A 3 -6.03 2.18 -7.36
CA ILE A 3 -5.28 1.73 -8.54
C ILE A 3 -5.75 2.44 -9.81
N ARG A 4 -7.06 2.59 -10.00
CA ARG A 4 -7.60 3.28 -11.18
C ARG A 4 -7.22 4.77 -11.20
N ALA A 5 -7.19 5.42 -10.05
CA ALA A 5 -6.74 6.81 -9.94
C ALA A 5 -5.25 6.94 -10.31
N LEU A 6 -4.39 6.04 -9.83
CA LEU A 6 -2.97 5.97 -10.23
C LEU A 6 -2.80 5.75 -11.73
N VAL A 7 -3.44 4.72 -12.29
CA VAL A 7 -3.36 4.43 -13.73
C VAL A 7 -3.80 5.64 -14.55
N ASN A 8 -4.94 6.25 -14.22
CA ASN A 8 -5.44 7.41 -14.94
C ASN A 8 -4.47 8.60 -14.89
N ARG A 9 -3.75 8.76 -13.79
CA ARG A 9 -2.78 9.86 -13.63
C ARG A 9 -1.49 9.58 -14.38
N LEU A 10 -0.91 8.41 -14.20
CA LEU A 10 0.45 8.09 -14.65
C LEU A 10 0.52 7.64 -16.12
N LYS A 11 -0.57 7.10 -16.70
CA LYS A 11 -0.60 6.60 -18.09
C LYS A 11 -0.24 7.61 -19.18
N LYS A 12 -0.18 8.90 -18.86
CA LYS A 12 0.17 9.95 -19.82
C LYS A 12 1.66 9.98 -20.14
N GLU A 13 2.48 9.57 -19.18
CA GLU A 13 3.94 9.68 -19.27
C GLU A 13 4.63 8.31 -19.10
N HIS A 14 3.86 7.25 -18.75
CA HIS A 14 4.40 5.93 -18.42
C HIS A 14 3.59 4.79 -19.04
N GLU A 15 4.24 3.68 -19.36
CA GLU A 15 3.63 2.40 -19.64
C GLU A 15 3.25 1.72 -18.31
N ILE A 16 1.97 1.46 -18.11
CA ILE A 16 1.45 0.96 -16.82
C ILE A 16 1.09 -0.52 -16.93
N TYR A 17 1.67 -1.30 -16.07
CA TYR A 17 1.28 -2.69 -15.80
C TYR A 17 0.67 -2.76 -14.41
N VAL A 18 -0.43 -3.49 -14.26
CA VAL A 18 -1.13 -3.62 -12.98
C VAL A 18 -1.13 -5.08 -12.54
N CYS A 19 -0.63 -5.35 -11.35
CA CYS A 19 -0.76 -6.64 -10.69
C CYS A 19 -1.29 -6.39 -9.27
N ALA A 20 -2.48 -6.91 -8.96
CA ALA A 20 -3.15 -6.59 -7.70
C ALA A 20 -3.94 -7.79 -7.16
N PRO A 21 -4.15 -7.88 -5.83
CA PRO A 21 -4.98 -8.90 -5.23
C PRO A 21 -6.40 -8.89 -5.81
N SER A 22 -6.97 -10.07 -6.02
CA SER A 22 -8.37 -10.25 -6.48
C SER A 22 -9.40 -9.77 -5.46
N SER A 23 -9.00 -9.70 -4.17
CA SER A 23 -9.84 -9.26 -3.04
C SER A 23 -9.03 -8.40 -2.06
N GLN A 24 -9.72 -7.75 -1.14
CA GLN A 24 -9.07 -6.94 -0.11
C GLN A 24 -8.19 -7.81 0.81
N ARG A 25 -6.95 -7.35 1.07
CA ARG A 25 -5.93 -8.04 1.86
C ARG A 25 -5.32 -7.11 2.92
N SER A 26 -6.18 -6.43 3.71
CA SER A 26 -5.70 -5.55 4.79
C SER A 26 -5.09 -6.37 5.93
N GLY A 27 -3.98 -5.90 6.51
CA GLY A 27 -3.33 -6.54 7.65
C GLY A 27 -2.47 -7.76 7.31
N TYR A 28 -2.20 -8.04 6.02
CA TYR A 28 -1.36 -9.17 5.61
C TYR A 28 0.14 -8.90 5.70
N SER A 29 0.54 -7.66 6.07
CA SER A 29 1.97 -7.34 6.20
C SER A 29 2.73 -7.64 4.90
N HIS A 30 3.94 -8.15 5.01
CA HIS A 30 4.77 -8.69 3.93
C HIS A 30 4.60 -10.22 3.79
N GLY A 31 3.41 -10.76 4.14
CA GLY A 31 3.14 -12.18 4.02
C GLY A 31 3.09 -12.63 2.57
N VAL A 32 3.66 -13.82 2.27
CA VAL A 32 3.68 -14.43 0.95
C VAL A 32 2.99 -15.80 0.98
N THR A 33 2.26 -16.14 -0.07
CA THR A 33 1.52 -17.40 -0.18
C THR A 33 1.99 -18.31 -1.31
N TYR A 34 2.72 -17.79 -2.29
CA TYR A 34 3.16 -18.53 -3.47
C TYR A 34 4.09 -19.72 -3.17
N PHE A 35 4.66 -19.83 -1.97
CA PHE A 35 5.45 -21.00 -1.56
C PHE A 35 4.62 -22.23 -1.21
N HIS A 36 3.32 -22.06 -0.92
CA HIS A 36 2.51 -23.11 -0.33
C HIS A 36 1.55 -23.76 -1.31
N ASP A 37 1.08 -23.01 -2.30
CA ASP A 37 0.04 -23.47 -3.23
C ASP A 37 0.15 -22.80 -4.61
N LYS A 38 -0.64 -23.31 -5.56
CA LYS A 38 -0.81 -22.67 -6.88
C LYS A 38 -1.55 -21.36 -6.72
N THR A 39 -0.97 -20.29 -7.22
CA THR A 39 -1.60 -18.97 -7.22
C THR A 39 -2.44 -18.79 -8.49
N HIS A 40 -3.72 -18.52 -8.34
CA HIS A 40 -4.60 -18.22 -9.48
C HIS A 40 -4.41 -16.78 -9.93
N VAL A 41 -4.26 -16.60 -11.26
CA VAL A 41 -4.07 -15.28 -11.89
C VAL A 41 -5.06 -15.14 -13.04
N GLU A 42 -5.78 -14.02 -13.07
CA GLU A 42 -6.68 -13.67 -14.14
C GLU A 42 -6.28 -12.35 -14.81
N GLU A 43 -6.28 -12.32 -16.13
CA GLU A 43 -6.14 -11.05 -16.83
C GLU A 43 -7.38 -10.18 -16.64
N ARG A 44 -7.17 -8.89 -16.49
CA ARG A 44 -8.21 -7.87 -16.32
C ARG A 44 -7.99 -6.71 -17.26
N ASN A 45 -9.08 -6.07 -17.67
CA ASN A 45 -8.99 -4.82 -18.41
C ASN A 45 -9.09 -3.62 -17.47
N ILE A 46 -8.01 -2.84 -17.42
CA ILE A 46 -7.98 -1.54 -16.73
C ILE A 46 -7.65 -0.49 -17.79
N PRO A 47 -8.57 0.41 -18.12
CA PRO A 47 -8.35 1.43 -19.15
C PRO A 47 -7.12 2.29 -18.83
N GLY A 48 -6.15 2.26 -19.72
CA GLY A 48 -4.89 2.98 -19.59
C GLY A 48 -3.70 2.15 -19.07
N ALA A 49 -3.92 0.92 -18.65
CA ALA A 49 -2.85 -0.05 -18.44
C ALA A 49 -2.57 -0.84 -19.73
N VAL A 50 -1.30 -1.19 -19.97
CA VAL A 50 -0.87 -2.07 -21.05
C VAL A 50 -1.37 -3.49 -20.81
N LYS A 51 -1.15 -4.00 -19.59
CA LYS A 51 -1.69 -5.27 -19.08
C LYS A 51 -2.12 -5.10 -17.62
N ALA A 52 -3.08 -5.90 -17.21
CA ALA A 52 -3.53 -5.95 -15.81
C ALA A 52 -3.88 -7.37 -15.39
N TRP A 53 -3.54 -7.74 -14.17
CA TRP A 53 -3.79 -9.04 -13.58
C TRP A 53 -4.40 -8.92 -12.17
N ALA A 54 -5.39 -9.75 -11.91
CA ALA A 54 -5.91 -10.02 -10.57
C ALA A 54 -5.32 -11.34 -10.07
N VAL A 55 -4.71 -11.31 -8.90
CA VAL A 55 -4.01 -12.44 -8.30
C VAL A 55 -4.74 -12.88 -7.03
N ASP A 56 -5.01 -14.16 -6.89
CA ASP A 56 -5.51 -14.70 -5.63
C ASP A 56 -4.34 -14.95 -4.66
N GLY A 57 -3.82 -13.85 -4.15
CA GLY A 57 -2.64 -13.79 -3.31
C GLY A 57 -2.58 -12.49 -2.49
N THR A 58 -1.49 -12.29 -1.79
CA THR A 58 -1.21 -11.08 -1.03
C THR A 58 -0.68 -9.95 -1.93
N PRO A 59 -0.59 -8.71 -1.45
CA PRO A 59 0.08 -7.65 -2.18
C PRO A 59 1.56 -7.95 -2.50
N ALA A 60 2.27 -8.63 -1.60
CA ALA A 60 3.64 -9.09 -1.82
C ALA A 60 3.71 -10.12 -2.96
N ASP A 61 2.79 -11.12 -2.96
CA ASP A 61 2.69 -12.08 -4.08
C ASP A 61 2.47 -11.38 -5.41
N CYS A 62 1.60 -10.35 -5.44
CA CYS A 62 1.33 -9.58 -6.65
C CYS A 62 2.58 -8.87 -7.17
N ALA A 63 3.36 -8.25 -6.29
CA ALA A 63 4.61 -7.59 -6.66
C ALA A 63 5.64 -8.59 -7.19
N TYR A 64 5.84 -9.70 -6.48
CA TYR A 64 6.75 -10.77 -6.87
C TYR A 64 6.37 -11.37 -8.22
N LEU A 65 5.12 -11.82 -8.36
CA LEU A 65 4.64 -12.45 -9.60
C LEU A 65 4.63 -11.46 -10.77
N GLY A 66 4.26 -10.20 -10.53
CA GLY A 66 4.33 -9.14 -11.53
C GLY A 66 5.74 -8.98 -12.09
N ILE A 67 6.74 -8.89 -11.22
CA ILE A 67 8.14 -8.66 -11.59
C ILE A 67 8.77 -9.89 -12.28
N TYR A 68 8.52 -11.09 -11.75
CA TYR A 68 9.28 -12.28 -12.16
C TYR A 68 8.55 -13.22 -13.12
N ALA A 69 7.23 -13.12 -13.26
CA ALA A 69 6.45 -14.08 -14.03
C ALA A 69 5.49 -13.48 -15.06
N LEU A 70 4.92 -12.30 -14.82
CA LEU A 70 3.83 -11.76 -15.63
C LEU A 70 4.28 -10.68 -16.61
N MET A 71 5.32 -9.92 -16.27
CA MET A 71 5.91 -8.92 -17.16
C MET A 71 7.03 -9.53 -17.99
N ASP A 72 7.13 -9.12 -19.26
CA ASP A 72 8.19 -9.57 -20.18
C ASP A 72 9.55 -8.93 -19.86
N ARG A 73 9.57 -7.86 -19.10
CA ARG A 73 10.77 -7.15 -18.64
C ARG A 73 10.60 -6.64 -17.22
N LYS A 74 11.70 -6.43 -16.52
CA LYS A 74 11.70 -5.84 -15.19
C LYS A 74 11.17 -4.39 -15.27
N PRO A 75 10.28 -3.96 -14.37
CA PRO A 75 9.80 -2.59 -14.35
C PRO A 75 10.91 -1.62 -13.89
N ASP A 76 10.84 -0.38 -14.36
CA ASP A 76 11.77 0.69 -13.94
C ASP A 76 11.39 1.22 -12.55
N LEU A 77 10.11 1.10 -12.16
CA LEU A 77 9.56 1.56 -10.88
C LEU A 77 8.37 0.70 -10.48
N LEU A 78 8.27 0.38 -9.20
CA LEU A 78 7.07 -0.19 -8.58
C LEU A 78 6.37 0.89 -7.75
N VAL A 79 5.07 1.09 -8.02
CA VAL A 79 4.21 1.97 -7.19
C VAL A 79 3.11 1.13 -6.56
N SER A 80 3.16 0.98 -5.25
CA SER A 80 2.16 0.26 -4.46
C SER A 80 1.11 1.23 -3.91
N GLY A 81 -0.16 0.96 -4.17
CA GLY A 81 -1.27 1.80 -3.68
C GLY A 81 -2.28 2.16 -4.80
N ILE A 82 -3.11 3.18 -4.62
CA ILE A 82 -3.19 4.05 -3.43
C ILE A 82 -3.98 3.30 -2.35
N ASN A 83 -3.38 3.14 -1.16
CA ASN A 83 -4.05 2.57 -0.01
C ASN A 83 -5.14 3.53 0.50
N GLN A 84 -6.27 3.00 0.94
CA GLN A 84 -7.28 3.74 1.68
C GLN A 84 -6.98 3.60 3.17
N GLY A 85 -6.62 4.67 3.82
CA GLY A 85 -6.05 4.72 5.16
C GLY A 85 -4.54 4.99 5.11
N GLN A 86 -4.02 5.62 6.14
CA GLN A 86 -2.59 5.88 6.32
C GLN A 86 -1.80 4.59 6.57
N ASN A 87 -0.50 4.67 6.34
CA ASN A 87 0.49 3.68 6.74
C ASN A 87 1.60 4.42 7.49
N MET A 88 1.36 4.72 8.76
CA MET A 88 2.25 5.45 9.66
C MET A 88 2.58 4.61 10.87
N SER A 89 3.65 4.94 11.58
CA SER A 89 4.02 4.31 12.85
C SER A 89 4.03 2.78 12.77
N ALA A 90 3.45 2.10 13.74
CA ALA A 90 3.34 0.64 13.80
C ALA A 90 2.52 0.06 12.63
N ASP A 91 1.64 0.83 11.98
CA ASP A 91 0.83 0.32 10.87
C ASP A 91 1.66 -0.06 9.64
N ILE A 92 2.85 0.53 9.48
CA ILE A 92 3.83 0.16 8.45
C ILE A 92 4.11 -1.35 8.47
N VAL A 93 4.28 -1.92 9.68
CA VAL A 93 4.61 -3.35 9.86
C VAL A 93 3.49 -4.26 9.37
N TYR A 94 2.23 -3.82 9.48
CA TYR A 94 1.06 -4.63 9.09
C TYR A 94 0.58 -4.36 7.66
N SER A 95 1.15 -3.37 7.00
CA SER A 95 0.68 -2.90 5.70
C SER A 95 1.09 -3.80 4.56
N GLY A 96 0.11 -4.34 3.83
CA GLY A 96 0.35 -5.02 2.56
C GLY A 96 0.83 -4.05 1.45
N THR A 97 0.46 -2.77 1.52
CA THR A 97 0.94 -1.75 0.59
C THR A 97 2.45 -1.53 0.74
N ILE A 98 2.93 -1.46 1.97
CA ILE A 98 4.37 -1.39 2.26
C ILE A 98 5.05 -2.71 1.88
N GLY A 99 4.45 -3.87 2.22
CA GLY A 99 4.98 -5.20 1.88
C GLY A 99 5.22 -5.37 0.38
N ALA A 100 4.27 -4.97 -0.47
CA ALA A 100 4.44 -5.00 -1.92
C ALA A 100 5.57 -4.08 -2.41
N ALA A 101 5.71 -2.89 -1.83
CA ALA A 101 6.83 -2.00 -2.17
C ALA A 101 8.17 -2.57 -1.70
N CYS A 102 8.22 -3.27 -0.56
CA CYS A 102 9.40 -3.97 -0.09
C CYS A 102 9.81 -5.12 -1.03
N GLU A 103 8.85 -5.85 -1.63
CA GLU A 103 9.17 -6.85 -2.67
C GLU A 103 9.87 -6.23 -3.87
N GLY A 104 9.41 -5.04 -4.32
CA GLY A 104 10.10 -4.30 -5.36
C GLY A 104 11.54 -3.96 -4.99
N LEU A 105 11.75 -3.46 -3.76
CA LEU A 105 13.08 -3.14 -3.25
C LEU A 105 13.99 -4.39 -3.20
N ILE A 106 13.48 -5.52 -2.70
CA ILE A 106 14.19 -6.81 -2.68
C ILE A 106 14.56 -7.25 -4.10
N ALA A 107 13.67 -7.01 -5.07
CA ALA A 107 13.92 -7.26 -6.49
C ALA A 107 14.85 -6.22 -7.14
N HIS A 108 15.43 -5.29 -6.40
CA HIS A 108 16.22 -4.17 -6.92
C HIS A 108 15.44 -3.32 -7.95
N VAL A 109 14.17 -3.06 -7.67
CA VAL A 109 13.31 -2.11 -8.39
C VAL A 109 13.07 -0.91 -7.47
N PRO A 110 13.32 0.33 -7.91
CA PRO A 110 12.88 1.52 -7.20
C PRO A 110 11.42 1.39 -6.78
N SER A 111 11.07 1.70 -5.52
CA SER A 111 9.74 1.38 -5.01
C SER A 111 9.13 2.48 -4.16
N ILE A 112 7.87 2.81 -4.44
CA ILE A 112 7.09 3.83 -3.75
C ILE A 112 5.81 3.19 -3.20
N ALA A 113 5.45 3.53 -1.96
CA ALA A 113 4.16 3.20 -1.36
C ALA A 113 3.35 4.49 -1.17
N ILE A 114 2.10 4.51 -1.63
CA ILE A 114 1.22 5.69 -1.56
C ILE A 114 -0.01 5.35 -0.72
N SER A 115 -0.30 6.20 0.26
CA SER A 115 -1.44 6.07 1.17
C SER A 115 -2.25 7.36 1.23
N TRP A 116 -3.57 7.23 1.17
CA TRP A 116 -4.54 8.31 1.36
C TRP A 116 -5.03 8.28 2.80
N CYS A 117 -4.73 9.30 3.60
CA CYS A 117 -5.01 9.35 5.03
C CYS A 117 -6.51 9.56 5.32
N SER A 118 -7.36 8.73 4.74
CA SER A 118 -8.81 8.71 5.00
C SER A 118 -9.38 7.32 4.78
N TYR A 119 -10.22 6.88 5.72
CA TYR A 119 -10.99 5.64 5.60
C TYR A 119 -12.36 5.85 4.95
N THR A 120 -12.85 7.08 4.90
CA THR A 120 -14.21 7.42 4.42
C THR A 120 -14.21 8.17 3.09
N ASN A 121 -13.22 9.03 2.83
CA ASN A 121 -13.11 9.74 1.56
C ASN A 121 -12.49 8.82 0.50
N THR A 122 -13.24 8.55 -0.56
CA THR A 122 -12.85 7.69 -1.70
C THR A 122 -12.42 8.47 -2.95
N ASP A 123 -12.29 9.79 -2.86
CA ASP A 123 -11.71 10.61 -3.92
C ASP A 123 -10.18 10.62 -3.80
N PHE A 124 -9.53 9.84 -4.64
CA PHE A 124 -8.07 9.71 -4.70
C PHE A 124 -7.40 10.72 -5.64
N THR A 125 -8.09 11.74 -6.11
CA THR A 125 -7.56 12.70 -7.10
C THR A 125 -6.30 13.39 -6.59
N THR A 126 -6.33 13.91 -5.37
CA THR A 126 -5.17 14.56 -4.73
C THR A 126 -4.03 13.56 -4.52
N ALA A 127 -4.34 12.37 -3.99
CA ALA A 127 -3.32 11.35 -3.74
C ALA A 127 -2.66 10.87 -5.05
N ALA A 128 -3.41 10.76 -6.15
CA ALA A 128 -2.84 10.41 -7.45
C ALA A 128 -1.93 11.52 -8.01
N LYS A 129 -2.26 12.80 -7.77
CA LYS A 129 -1.41 13.91 -8.16
C LYS A 129 -0.12 13.96 -7.34
N VAL A 130 -0.21 13.78 -6.03
CA VAL A 130 0.97 13.65 -5.16
C VAL A 130 1.84 12.44 -5.55
N ALA A 131 1.21 11.32 -5.94
CA ALA A 131 1.93 10.16 -6.43
C ALA A 131 2.76 10.45 -7.68
N GLU A 132 2.21 11.23 -8.65
CA GLU A 132 2.97 11.67 -9.83
C GLU A 132 4.18 12.53 -9.44
N ASP A 133 4.01 13.47 -8.49
CA ASP A 133 5.10 14.30 -7.99
C ASP A 133 6.15 13.45 -7.27
N ALA A 134 5.71 12.48 -6.46
CA ALA A 134 6.59 11.55 -5.76
C ALA A 134 7.38 10.66 -6.74
N VAL A 135 6.77 10.20 -7.83
CA VAL A 135 7.44 9.44 -8.89
C VAL A 135 8.54 10.30 -9.52
N LYS A 136 8.23 11.53 -9.95
CA LYS A 136 9.19 12.45 -10.54
C LYS A 136 10.35 12.77 -9.59
N TYR A 137 10.04 13.03 -8.33
CA TYR A 137 11.05 13.29 -7.31
C TYR A 137 11.94 12.06 -7.08
N TYR A 138 11.35 10.90 -6.79
CA TYR A 138 12.10 9.69 -6.43
C TYR A 138 13.00 9.24 -7.58
N MET A 139 12.49 9.26 -8.83
CA MET A 139 13.28 8.89 -10.01
C MET A 139 14.39 9.90 -10.39
N SER A 140 14.36 11.11 -9.81
CA SER A 140 15.45 12.10 -9.98
C SER A 140 16.62 11.89 -9.01
N LEU A 141 16.48 10.98 -8.04
CA LEU A 141 17.53 10.70 -7.05
C LEU A 141 18.55 9.69 -7.60
N ASP A 142 19.78 9.77 -7.12
CA ASP A 142 20.86 8.82 -7.48
C ASP A 142 20.75 7.48 -6.72
N ARG A 143 19.94 7.43 -5.66
CA ARG A 143 19.81 6.25 -4.77
C ARG A 143 18.37 5.81 -4.62
N HIS A 144 18.16 4.50 -4.76
CA HIS A 144 16.85 3.84 -4.65
C HIS A 144 16.93 2.60 -3.78
N ASP A 145 17.70 2.66 -2.69
CA ASP A 145 17.95 1.55 -1.75
C ASP A 145 17.00 1.57 -0.54
N TYR A 146 15.88 2.25 -0.67
CA TYR A 146 14.80 2.32 0.33
C TYR A 146 13.43 2.41 -0.34
N VAL A 147 12.38 2.08 0.39
CA VAL A 147 11.00 2.34 -0.04
C VAL A 147 10.62 3.77 0.33
N LEU A 148 10.21 4.56 -0.65
CA LEU A 148 9.60 5.86 -0.37
C LEU A 148 8.15 5.68 0.03
N SER A 149 7.83 5.82 1.32
CA SER A 149 6.45 5.78 1.82
C SER A 149 5.87 7.18 1.90
N VAL A 150 4.75 7.40 1.23
CA VAL A 150 4.07 8.71 1.13
C VAL A 150 2.67 8.61 1.70
N ASN A 151 2.40 9.40 2.73
CA ASN A 151 1.08 9.56 3.33
C ASN A 151 0.50 10.91 2.94
N VAL A 152 -0.66 10.90 2.30
CA VAL A 152 -1.28 12.09 1.70
C VAL A 152 -2.51 12.49 2.53
N PRO A 153 -2.55 13.70 3.10
CA PRO A 153 -3.69 14.17 3.87
C PRO A 153 -4.94 14.35 2.99
N PRO A 154 -6.16 14.14 3.52
CA PRO A 154 -7.40 14.23 2.75
C PRO A 154 -7.82 15.68 2.49
N LEU A 155 -6.95 16.42 1.84
CA LEU A 155 -7.11 17.83 1.48
C LEU A 155 -7.07 18.00 -0.05
N PRO A 156 -7.67 19.07 -0.59
CA PRO A 156 -7.40 19.51 -1.95
C PRO A 156 -5.88 19.74 -2.15
N TYR A 157 -5.37 19.39 -3.33
CA TYR A 157 -3.93 19.49 -3.62
C TYR A 157 -3.36 20.89 -3.35
N GLU A 158 -4.14 21.93 -3.67
CA GLU A 158 -3.76 23.34 -3.51
C GLU A 158 -3.63 23.78 -2.04
N GLN A 159 -4.17 22.97 -1.12
CA GLN A 159 -4.09 23.21 0.32
C GLN A 159 -2.91 22.47 0.98
N ILE A 160 -2.23 21.59 0.25
CA ILE A 160 -1.03 20.90 0.74
C ILE A 160 0.12 21.91 0.76
N LYS A 161 0.65 22.18 1.95
CA LYS A 161 1.67 23.23 2.16
C LYS A 161 3.09 22.78 1.82
N GLY A 162 3.32 21.50 1.58
CA GLY A 162 4.63 20.95 1.27
C GLY A 162 4.78 19.51 1.74
N VAL A 163 6.03 19.03 1.81
CA VAL A 163 6.41 17.69 2.21
C VAL A 163 7.29 17.77 3.45
N LYS A 164 7.05 16.89 4.41
CA LYS A 164 7.88 16.74 5.62
C LYS A 164 8.38 15.30 5.68
N TRP A 165 9.66 15.13 5.93
CA TRP A 165 10.23 13.84 6.27
C TRP A 165 9.90 13.49 7.71
N ALA A 166 9.49 12.26 7.96
CA ALA A 166 9.20 11.74 9.28
C ALA A 166 9.82 10.35 9.44
N TRP A 167 10.18 10.00 10.68
CA TRP A 167 10.60 8.65 11.05
C TRP A 167 9.41 7.91 11.65
N PRO A 168 9.21 6.63 11.34
CA PRO A 168 8.14 5.87 11.95
C PRO A 168 8.33 5.79 13.47
N GLN A 169 7.30 6.13 14.22
CA GLN A 169 7.27 5.90 15.66
C GLN A 169 7.11 4.40 15.93
N ALA A 170 7.97 3.81 16.73
CA ALA A 170 8.01 2.35 16.91
C ALA A 170 6.96 1.82 17.91
N CYS A 171 6.10 2.64 18.48
CA CYS A 171 5.13 2.24 19.50
C CYS A 171 3.67 2.39 19.04
N ARG A 172 2.81 1.62 19.68
CA ARG A 172 1.36 1.78 19.62
C ARG A 172 0.89 2.24 20.98
N ASP A 173 0.31 3.41 21.07
CA ASP A 173 -0.22 3.97 22.30
C ASP A 173 -1.70 3.62 22.53
N PHE A 174 -2.23 2.62 21.83
CA PHE A 174 -3.61 2.19 22.04
C PHE A 174 -3.73 0.68 22.25
N GLU A 175 -4.43 0.30 23.28
CA GLU A 175 -4.89 -1.06 23.47
C GLU A 175 -6.16 -1.31 22.64
N ARG A 176 -6.19 -2.43 21.92
CA ARG A 176 -7.42 -2.87 21.25
C ARG A 176 -8.25 -3.65 22.25
N PRO A 177 -9.45 -3.20 22.63
CA PRO A 177 -10.31 -3.97 23.52
C PRO A 177 -10.69 -5.28 22.82
N LEU A 178 -10.44 -6.40 23.52
CA LEU A 178 -10.72 -7.74 23.00
C LEU A 178 -11.97 -8.29 23.65
N GLY A 179 -12.91 -8.74 22.85
CA GLY A 179 -14.03 -9.58 23.26
C GLY A 179 -13.66 -11.06 23.24
N LYS A 180 -14.32 -11.84 24.11
CA LYS A 180 -14.18 -13.27 24.19
C LYS A 180 -15.55 -13.92 24.06
N GLN A 181 -15.70 -14.88 23.16
CA GLN A 181 -16.91 -15.67 22.99
C GLN A 181 -16.60 -17.15 23.17
N MET A 182 -17.26 -17.78 24.14
CA MET A 182 -17.10 -19.21 24.41
C MET A 182 -17.90 -20.05 23.39
N ARG A 183 -17.31 -21.14 22.92
CA ARG A 183 -17.94 -22.15 22.09
C ARG A 183 -18.47 -23.28 22.94
N LYS A 184 -19.39 -24.11 22.38
CA LYS A 184 -20.02 -25.24 23.07
C LYS A 184 -19.03 -26.36 23.44
N ASP A 185 -17.91 -26.45 22.73
CA ASP A 185 -16.84 -27.45 22.95
C ASP A 185 -15.80 -27.02 23.99
N GLY A 186 -16.03 -25.87 24.65
CA GLY A 186 -15.10 -25.30 25.65
C GLY A 186 -13.98 -24.46 25.08
N SER A 187 -13.80 -24.42 23.76
CA SER A 187 -12.90 -23.43 23.10
C SER A 187 -13.52 -22.03 23.08
N PHE A 188 -12.76 -21.03 22.66
CA PHE A 188 -13.26 -19.65 22.59
C PHE A 188 -12.67 -18.90 21.42
N ASP A 189 -13.42 -17.93 20.94
CA ASP A 189 -12.98 -16.94 19.95
C ASP A 189 -12.60 -15.64 20.66
N LEU A 190 -11.50 -15.02 20.20
CA LEU A 190 -11.13 -13.64 20.54
C LEU A 190 -11.38 -12.75 19.33
N PHE A 191 -11.92 -11.58 19.56
CA PHE A 191 -12.19 -10.61 18.50
C PHE A 191 -12.01 -9.17 19.02
N VAL A 192 -11.71 -8.24 18.12
CA VAL A 192 -11.63 -6.82 18.44
C VAL A 192 -13.05 -6.27 18.56
N THR A 193 -13.39 -5.65 19.69
CA THR A 193 -14.76 -5.18 19.99
C THR A 193 -15.04 -3.78 19.49
N GLU A 194 -14.02 -2.95 19.31
CA GLU A 194 -14.17 -1.57 18.86
C GLU A 194 -13.22 -1.25 17.71
N PRO A 195 -13.67 -0.48 16.70
CA PRO A 195 -12.79 0.04 15.69
C PRO A 195 -11.81 1.03 16.32
N LEU A 196 -10.61 1.13 15.75
CA LEU A 196 -9.62 2.10 16.20
C LEU A 196 -10.13 3.54 16.03
N SER A 197 -10.06 4.32 17.12
CA SER A 197 -10.19 5.77 17.03
C SER A 197 -8.80 6.40 16.91
N PRO A 198 -8.56 7.28 15.94
CA PRO A 198 -7.27 7.94 15.78
C PRO A 198 -7.02 9.08 16.78
N ASP A 199 -7.96 9.33 17.73
CA ASP A 199 -8.02 10.58 18.50
C ASP A 199 -7.04 10.67 19.69
N ASN A 200 -6.18 9.66 19.93
CA ASN A 200 -5.31 9.59 21.11
C ASN A 200 -3.83 9.34 20.77
N ILE A 201 -3.32 9.89 19.69
CA ILE A 201 -1.89 9.76 19.36
C ILE A 201 -1.15 11.01 19.87
N GLU A 202 -0.22 10.84 20.81
CA GLU A 202 0.73 11.91 21.16
C GLU A 202 1.65 12.18 19.96
N GLU A 203 1.67 13.43 19.50
CA GLU A 203 2.60 13.87 18.48
C GLU A 203 4.01 13.99 19.07
N ILE A 204 4.92 13.13 18.60
CA ILE A 204 6.36 13.28 18.86
C ILE A 204 6.98 14.04 17.70
N GLU A 205 7.66 15.14 17.97
CA GLU A 205 8.25 15.97 16.94
C GLU A 205 9.24 15.17 16.07
N GLY A 206 9.04 15.20 14.73
CA GLY A 206 9.86 14.49 13.76
C GLY A 206 9.45 13.05 13.49
N THR A 207 8.34 12.55 14.09
CA THR A 207 7.72 11.25 13.77
C THR A 207 6.44 11.43 12.94
N ASP A 208 5.95 10.30 12.38
CA ASP A 208 4.71 10.22 11.60
C ASP A 208 3.46 10.07 12.47
#